data_a856aaaa4be6b87cda90e8dd226bef45
#
_entry.id   a856aaaa4be6b87cda90e8dd226bef45
#
_cell.length_a   1.000
_cell.length_b   1.000
_cell.length_c   1.000
_cell.angle_alpha   90.00
_cell.angle_beta   90.00
_cell.angle_gamma   90.00
#
_symmetry.space_group_name_H-M   'P 1'
#
loop_
_entity.id
_entity.type
_entity.pdbx_description
1 polymer ?
#
loop_
_entity_poly.entity_id
_entity_poly.type
_entity_poly.pdbx_seq_one_letter_code
_entity_poly.pdbx_strand_id
1 'polypeptide(L)'
;GGGSAMDAGKIMWVMYEHPEVDFYDLAMRFMDIRKRVYTFPKMGEKAYFIAVPTSAGTGSEVTPFAVITDESTGTKYPLADYQLMPNMAIVDADFHMTAPKGLTAASGIDAVTHALEAYASMMATEYTDGLAIEALKNIFEYLPRAYDNGQNDPVAREKMANAATMAGMAFANAFLGVCHSMAHKLGAYHHLPHGVANALMIDYVLEFNAAEVPAKMGTFSQYDYPKTLRRYAEVAEALGVSG
;
A
#
# COMPACT_ATOMS: atom_id res chain seq x y z
N GLY A 1 -8.72 -10.49 7.78
CA GLY A 1 -8.80 -10.79 6.33
C GLY A 1 -7.63 -10.21 5.55
N GLY A 2 -7.55 -10.53 4.25
CA GLY A 2 -6.65 -9.83 3.31
C GLY A 2 -7.20 -8.47 2.90
N GLY A 3 -6.47 -7.73 2.05
CA GLY A 3 -6.83 -6.36 1.65
C GLY A 3 -8.25 -6.22 1.13
N SER A 4 -8.65 -7.04 0.15
CA SER A 4 -10.02 -6.97 -0.41
C SER A 4 -11.12 -7.18 0.62
N ALA A 5 -10.90 -8.07 1.60
CA ALA A 5 -11.87 -8.30 2.68
C ALA A 5 -11.92 -7.11 3.65
N MET A 6 -10.78 -6.50 3.93
CA MET A 6 -10.71 -5.30 4.79
C MET A 6 -11.34 -4.09 4.08
N ASP A 7 -11.06 -3.90 2.79
CA ASP A 7 -11.64 -2.84 1.99
C ASP A 7 -13.17 -2.97 1.91
N ALA A 8 -13.67 -4.19 1.66
CA ALA A 8 -15.11 -4.45 1.73
C ALA A 8 -15.67 -4.16 3.14
N GLY A 9 -14.95 -4.57 4.19
CA GLY A 9 -15.32 -4.28 5.58
C GLY A 9 -15.43 -2.79 5.88
N LYS A 10 -14.50 -1.98 5.37
CA LYS A 10 -14.55 -0.50 5.50
C LYS A 10 -15.80 0.07 4.83
N ILE A 11 -16.16 -0.39 3.64
CA ILE A 11 -17.38 0.07 2.96
C ILE A 11 -18.63 -0.41 3.68
N MET A 12 -18.66 -1.65 4.15
CA MET A 12 -19.78 -2.14 4.97
C MET A 12 -19.94 -1.31 6.26
N TRP A 13 -18.82 -0.90 6.86
CA TRP A 13 -18.83 -0.01 8.02
C TRP A 13 -19.45 1.36 7.68
N VAL A 14 -19.08 1.97 6.54
CA VAL A 14 -19.70 3.22 6.05
C VAL A 14 -21.20 3.04 5.86
N MET A 15 -21.62 1.99 5.16
CA MET A 15 -23.04 1.71 4.89
C MET A 15 -23.85 1.44 6.17
N TYR A 16 -23.23 0.82 7.17
CA TYR A 16 -23.86 0.59 8.47
C TYR A 16 -24.06 1.88 9.26
N GLU A 17 -23.04 2.74 9.29
CA GLU A 17 -23.12 4.00 10.05
C GLU A 17 -23.96 5.07 9.33
N HIS A 18 -23.86 5.10 7.99
CA HIS A 18 -24.43 6.11 7.12
C HIS A 18 -25.17 5.49 5.93
N PRO A 19 -26.29 4.80 6.17
CA PRO A 19 -27.05 4.14 5.09
C PRO A 19 -27.64 5.12 4.06
N GLU A 20 -27.67 6.41 4.38
CA GLU A 20 -28.14 7.48 3.50
C GLU A 20 -27.10 7.90 2.45
N VAL A 21 -25.84 7.46 2.57
CA VAL A 21 -24.75 7.91 1.72
C VAL A 21 -24.71 7.10 0.42
N ASP A 22 -24.61 7.79 -0.70
CA ASP A 22 -24.40 7.16 -2.00
C ASP A 22 -22.92 6.76 -2.20
N PHE A 23 -22.68 5.51 -2.57
CA PHE A 23 -21.32 4.99 -2.81
C PHE A 23 -20.59 5.79 -3.87
N TYR A 24 -21.27 6.18 -4.96
CA TYR A 24 -20.62 6.90 -6.05
C TYR A 24 -20.22 8.33 -5.67
N ASP A 25 -20.92 8.97 -4.76
CA ASP A 25 -20.51 10.27 -4.22
C ASP A 25 -19.19 10.16 -3.47
N LEU A 26 -18.98 9.09 -2.70
CA LEU A 26 -17.72 8.79 -2.01
C LEU A 26 -16.61 8.45 -3.01
N ALA A 27 -16.89 7.58 -3.97
CA ALA A 27 -15.92 7.04 -4.90
C ALA A 27 -15.46 8.07 -5.95
N MET A 28 -16.38 8.92 -6.41
CA MET A 28 -16.09 9.91 -7.46
C MET A 28 -15.28 11.12 -6.98
N ARG A 29 -15.07 11.27 -5.68
CA ARG A 29 -14.29 12.39 -5.12
C ARG A 29 -12.93 12.58 -5.78
N PHE A 30 -12.25 11.49 -6.13
CA PHE A 30 -10.94 11.50 -6.78
C PHE A 30 -11.00 11.40 -8.30
N MET A 31 -12.08 10.90 -8.85
CA MET A 31 -12.25 10.65 -10.28
C MET A 31 -12.96 11.80 -11.01
N ASP A 32 -13.78 12.57 -10.30
CA ASP A 32 -14.48 13.73 -10.84
C ASP A 32 -14.20 14.97 -10.00
N ILE A 33 -13.53 15.96 -10.60
CA ILE A 33 -13.19 17.22 -9.95
C ILE A 33 -14.40 17.95 -9.37
N ARG A 34 -15.60 17.77 -9.96
CA ARG A 34 -16.86 18.39 -9.50
C ARG A 34 -17.33 17.79 -8.18
N LYS A 35 -16.90 16.56 -7.86
CA LYS A 35 -17.26 15.84 -6.63
C LYS A 35 -16.24 16.04 -5.49
N ARG A 36 -15.18 16.83 -5.69
CA ARG A 36 -14.15 17.09 -4.66
C ARG A 36 -14.69 17.84 -3.44
N VAL A 37 -15.83 18.50 -3.57
CA VAL A 37 -16.50 19.19 -2.46
C VAL A 37 -17.30 18.25 -1.57
N TYR A 38 -17.44 16.97 -1.92
CA TYR A 38 -18.15 16.00 -1.10
C TYR A 38 -17.41 15.79 0.22
N THR A 39 -18.12 15.96 1.34
CA THR A 39 -17.58 15.74 2.68
C THR A 39 -17.86 14.29 3.08
N PHE A 40 -16.78 13.56 3.40
CA PHE A 40 -16.89 12.18 3.89
C PHE A 40 -17.58 12.19 5.27
N PRO A 41 -18.52 11.28 5.54
CA PRO A 41 -19.23 11.25 6.82
C PRO A 41 -18.28 10.88 7.97
N LYS A 42 -18.56 11.36 9.16
CA LYS A 42 -17.80 11.02 10.36
C LYS A 42 -18.08 9.58 10.75
N MET A 43 -17.02 8.79 10.91
CA MET A 43 -17.10 7.37 11.22
C MET A 43 -16.77 7.07 12.68
N GLY A 44 -17.20 5.88 13.15
CA GLY A 44 -16.88 5.38 14.50
C GLY A 44 -17.82 5.83 15.59
N GLU A 45 -19.00 6.34 15.27
CA GLU A 45 -20.01 6.74 16.26
C GLU A 45 -20.95 5.58 16.66
N LYS A 46 -21.26 4.68 15.71
CA LYS A 46 -22.15 3.53 15.95
C LYS A 46 -21.37 2.21 16.10
N ALA A 47 -20.24 2.06 15.42
CA ALA A 47 -19.46 0.83 15.44
C ALA A 47 -17.95 1.11 15.51
N TYR A 48 -17.26 0.30 16.30
CA TYR A 48 -15.81 0.33 16.40
C TYR A 48 -15.22 -0.68 15.42
N PHE A 49 -14.44 -0.21 14.43
CA PHE A 49 -13.88 -1.05 13.39
C PHE A 49 -12.49 -1.56 13.79
N ILE A 50 -12.37 -2.88 13.92
CA ILE A 50 -11.11 -3.56 14.23
C ILE A 50 -10.66 -4.32 12.99
N ALA A 51 -9.45 -4.05 12.52
CA ALA A 51 -8.84 -4.74 11.38
C ALA A 51 -7.80 -5.75 11.87
N VAL A 52 -7.94 -7.00 11.39
CA VAL A 52 -7.01 -8.10 11.71
C VAL A 52 -6.50 -8.67 10.38
N PRO A 53 -5.27 -8.31 9.94
CA PRO A 53 -4.71 -8.78 8.69
C PRO A 53 -4.40 -10.28 8.74
N THR A 54 -4.58 -10.96 7.60
CA THR A 54 -4.21 -12.38 7.37
C THR A 54 -3.28 -12.55 6.18
N SER A 55 -2.82 -11.44 5.60
CA SER A 55 -1.77 -11.37 4.59
C SER A 55 -0.82 -10.22 4.93
N ALA A 56 0.47 -10.45 4.76
CA ALA A 56 1.51 -9.47 5.06
C ALA A 56 1.88 -8.73 3.76
N GLY A 57 1.12 -7.69 3.43
CA GLY A 57 1.34 -6.94 2.18
C GLY A 57 0.61 -5.61 2.11
N THR A 58 -0.71 -5.62 2.11
CA THR A 58 -1.53 -4.45 1.73
C THR A 58 -1.50 -3.29 2.72
N GLY A 59 -1.24 -3.55 4.01
CA GLY A 59 -1.31 -2.53 5.05
C GLY A 59 -2.71 -1.90 5.24
N SER A 60 -3.78 -2.53 4.71
CA SER A 60 -5.13 -1.95 4.78
C SER A 60 -5.63 -1.75 6.22
N GLU A 61 -5.07 -2.48 7.17
CA GLU A 61 -5.36 -2.32 8.60
C GLU A 61 -4.94 -0.98 9.20
N VAL A 62 -4.03 -0.27 8.54
CA VAL A 62 -3.47 1.03 8.98
C VAL A 62 -3.53 2.12 7.90
N THR A 63 -4.42 1.96 6.93
CA THR A 63 -4.54 2.93 5.82
C THR A 63 -5.94 3.52 5.70
N PRO A 64 -6.05 4.78 5.27
CA PRO A 64 -7.33 5.46 5.05
C PRO A 64 -7.92 5.17 3.65
N PHE A 65 -7.56 4.03 3.05
CA PHE A 65 -7.94 3.67 1.69
C PHE A 65 -8.84 2.43 1.66
N ALA A 66 -9.71 2.38 0.65
CA ALA A 66 -10.43 1.17 0.24
C ALA A 66 -10.57 1.16 -1.29
N VAL A 67 -10.27 0.04 -1.92
CA VAL A 67 -10.40 -0.12 -3.38
C VAL A 67 -11.47 -1.15 -3.67
N ILE A 68 -12.57 -0.70 -4.28
CA ILE A 68 -13.74 -1.54 -4.60
C ILE A 68 -13.86 -1.67 -6.11
N THR A 69 -14.12 -2.89 -6.57
CA THR A 69 -14.40 -3.16 -7.97
C THR A 69 -15.92 -3.21 -8.19
N ASP A 70 -16.40 -2.38 -9.10
CA ASP A 70 -17.75 -2.52 -9.64
C ASP A 70 -17.74 -3.65 -10.68
N GLU A 71 -18.35 -4.75 -10.35
CA GLU A 71 -18.40 -5.94 -11.21
C GLU A 71 -19.15 -5.69 -12.54
N SER A 72 -20.11 -4.78 -12.54
CA SER A 72 -20.91 -4.47 -13.73
C SER A 72 -20.11 -3.76 -14.82
N THR A 73 -19.12 -2.95 -14.41
CA THR A 73 -18.28 -2.15 -15.32
C THR A 73 -16.82 -2.61 -15.36
N GLY A 74 -16.39 -3.48 -14.44
CA GLY A 74 -14.99 -3.84 -14.22
C GLY A 74 -14.14 -2.67 -13.69
N THR A 75 -14.77 -1.57 -13.28
CA THR A 75 -14.05 -0.37 -12.83
C THR A 75 -13.66 -0.48 -11.36
N LYS A 76 -12.39 -0.16 -11.06
CA LYS A 76 -11.90 -0.04 -9.69
C LYS A 76 -12.07 1.40 -9.20
N TYR A 77 -12.77 1.55 -8.09
CA TYR A 77 -12.97 2.82 -7.42
C TYR A 77 -12.10 2.91 -6.16
N PRO A 78 -11.07 3.75 -6.16
CA PRO A 78 -10.33 4.05 -4.95
C PRO A 78 -11.13 5.06 -4.10
N LEU A 79 -11.38 4.71 -2.84
CA LEU A 79 -11.87 5.62 -1.83
C LEU A 79 -10.71 5.98 -0.91
N ALA A 80 -10.60 7.25 -0.56
CA ALA A 80 -9.56 7.72 0.34
C ALA A 80 -10.09 8.85 1.21
N ASP A 81 -10.19 8.57 2.49
CA ASP A 81 -10.48 9.56 3.53
C ASP A 81 -10.01 9.03 4.88
N TYR A 82 -9.50 9.90 5.75
CA TYR A 82 -9.06 9.51 7.09
C TYR A 82 -10.16 8.86 7.92
N GLN A 83 -11.43 9.11 7.61
CA GLN A 83 -12.56 8.44 8.25
C GLN A 83 -12.63 6.93 7.95
N LEU A 84 -11.96 6.45 6.90
CA LEU A 84 -11.84 5.00 6.60
C LEU A 84 -10.73 4.30 7.38
N MET A 85 -9.93 5.03 8.15
CA MET A 85 -8.89 4.45 9.00
C MET A 85 -9.54 3.55 10.05
N PRO A 86 -9.15 2.26 10.17
CA PRO A 86 -9.62 1.41 11.26
C PRO A 86 -9.31 2.02 12.63
N ASN A 87 -10.23 1.84 13.57
CA ASN A 87 -10.03 2.32 14.94
C ASN A 87 -8.93 1.55 15.67
N MET A 88 -8.73 0.27 15.30
CA MET A 88 -7.71 -0.59 15.87
C MET A 88 -7.21 -1.58 14.81
N ALA A 89 -5.91 -1.82 14.78
CA ALA A 89 -5.29 -2.91 14.05
C ALA A 89 -4.73 -3.93 15.05
N ILE A 90 -5.01 -5.22 14.83
CA ILE A 90 -4.43 -6.33 15.60
C ILE A 90 -3.58 -7.14 14.63
N VAL A 91 -2.26 -7.04 14.78
CA VAL A 91 -1.27 -7.73 13.95
C VAL A 91 -0.76 -8.92 14.74
N ASP A 92 -1.13 -10.12 14.31
CA ASP A 92 -0.81 -11.35 14.98
C ASP A 92 -0.31 -12.39 13.97
N ALA A 93 0.89 -12.91 14.20
CA ALA A 93 1.55 -13.86 13.31
C ALA A 93 0.76 -15.15 13.10
N ASP A 94 0.00 -15.60 14.10
CA ASP A 94 -0.79 -16.83 14.02
C ASP A 94 -1.77 -16.81 12.85
N PHE A 95 -2.34 -15.65 12.52
CA PHE A 95 -3.23 -15.50 11.37
C PHE A 95 -2.53 -15.55 10.01
N HIS A 96 -1.20 -15.51 9.98
CA HIS A 96 -0.39 -15.58 8.77
C HIS A 96 0.26 -16.95 8.54
N MET A 97 0.27 -17.84 9.56
CA MET A 97 1.01 -19.11 9.51
C MET A 97 0.58 -20.04 8.36
N THR A 98 -0.69 -20.00 8.00
CA THR A 98 -1.25 -20.86 6.94
C THR A 98 -1.23 -20.22 5.55
N ALA A 99 -0.67 -19.02 5.39
CA ALA A 99 -0.61 -18.32 4.11
C ALA A 99 0.19 -19.16 3.08
N PRO A 100 -0.36 -19.47 1.90
CA PRO A 100 0.34 -20.22 0.87
C PRO A 100 1.49 -19.42 0.27
N LYS A 101 2.48 -20.14 -0.30
CA LYS A 101 3.68 -19.53 -0.89
C LYS A 101 3.39 -18.43 -1.91
N GLY A 102 2.44 -18.65 -2.81
CA GLY A 102 2.07 -17.66 -3.83
C GLY A 102 1.52 -16.36 -3.21
N LEU A 103 0.69 -16.47 -2.18
CA LEU A 103 0.20 -15.30 -1.44
C LEU A 103 1.35 -14.61 -0.67
N THR A 104 2.21 -15.39 -0.02
CA THR A 104 3.36 -14.85 0.72
C THR A 104 4.28 -14.05 -0.18
N ALA A 105 4.63 -14.57 -1.36
CA ALA A 105 5.46 -13.88 -2.33
C ALA A 105 4.79 -12.61 -2.85
N ALA A 106 3.56 -12.73 -3.36
CA ALA A 106 2.85 -11.60 -3.94
C ALA A 106 2.61 -10.47 -2.92
N SER A 107 2.15 -10.80 -1.72
CA SER A 107 1.93 -9.80 -0.67
C SER A 107 3.26 -9.20 -0.16
N GLY A 108 4.32 -10.00 -0.06
CA GLY A 108 5.64 -9.51 0.35
C GLY A 108 6.23 -8.51 -0.64
N ILE A 109 6.14 -8.77 -1.95
CA ILE A 109 6.57 -7.82 -2.98
C ILE A 109 5.68 -6.57 -3.01
N ASP A 110 4.40 -6.71 -2.72
CA ASP A 110 3.51 -5.56 -2.54
C ASP A 110 4.02 -4.64 -1.41
N ALA A 111 4.37 -5.21 -0.26
CA ALA A 111 4.94 -4.46 0.86
C ALA A 111 6.30 -3.80 0.52
N VAL A 112 7.17 -4.48 -0.27
CA VAL A 112 8.40 -3.88 -0.80
C VAL A 112 8.06 -2.64 -1.63
N THR A 113 7.11 -2.77 -2.55
CA THR A 113 6.70 -1.68 -3.44
C THR A 113 6.12 -0.51 -2.66
N HIS A 114 5.27 -0.78 -1.65
CA HIS A 114 4.75 0.24 -0.74
C HIS A 114 5.87 1.03 -0.07
N ALA A 115 6.84 0.33 0.52
CA ALA A 115 7.94 0.98 1.24
C ALA A 115 8.86 1.77 0.30
N LEU A 116 9.20 1.23 -0.89
CA LEU A 116 10.05 1.91 -1.88
C LEU A 116 9.38 3.18 -2.43
N GLU A 117 8.09 3.09 -2.80
CA GLU A 117 7.37 4.25 -3.31
C GLU A 117 7.14 5.30 -2.23
N ALA A 118 6.81 4.91 -1.00
CA ALA A 118 6.70 5.82 0.12
C ALA A 118 8.03 6.54 0.40
N TYR A 119 9.16 5.80 0.38
CA TYR A 119 10.48 6.36 0.62
C TYR A 119 10.92 7.35 -0.46
N ALA A 120 10.63 7.05 -1.74
CA ALA A 120 10.95 7.93 -2.86
C ALA A 120 9.93 9.07 -3.06
N SER A 121 8.81 9.06 -2.36
CA SER A 121 7.74 10.03 -2.51
C SER A 121 8.22 11.46 -2.22
N MET A 122 7.61 12.41 -2.92
CA MET A 122 7.78 13.84 -2.63
C MET A 122 7.14 14.26 -1.30
N MET A 123 6.20 13.47 -0.78
CA MET A 123 5.54 13.68 0.51
C MET A 123 6.22 12.90 1.66
N ALA A 124 7.36 12.24 1.38
CA ALA A 124 8.13 11.53 2.39
C ALA A 124 8.61 12.47 3.49
N THR A 125 8.59 11.97 4.71
CA THR A 125 9.04 12.66 5.91
C THR A 125 9.99 11.75 6.71
N GLU A 126 10.71 12.30 7.67
CA GLU A 126 11.57 11.52 8.57
C GLU A 126 10.82 10.37 9.27
N TYR A 127 9.54 10.55 9.57
CA TYR A 127 8.69 9.52 10.16
C TYR A 127 8.39 8.39 9.17
N THR A 128 7.99 8.73 7.94
CA THR A 128 7.69 7.74 6.91
C THR A 128 8.95 7.03 6.43
N ASP A 129 10.08 7.73 6.38
CA ASP A 129 11.38 7.20 6.01
C ASP A 129 11.85 6.11 6.98
N GLY A 130 11.77 6.39 8.29
CA GLY A 130 12.13 5.42 9.31
C GLY A 130 11.30 4.12 9.21
N LEU A 131 9.98 4.25 9.01
CA LEU A 131 9.08 3.12 8.83
C LEU A 131 9.38 2.34 7.54
N ALA A 132 9.60 3.04 6.42
CA ALA A 132 9.85 2.41 5.13
C ALA A 132 11.18 1.64 5.11
N ILE A 133 12.27 2.22 5.63
CA ILE A 133 13.58 1.57 5.70
C ILE A 133 13.54 0.34 6.61
N GLU A 134 12.91 0.44 7.77
CA GLU A 134 12.81 -0.70 8.68
C GLU A 134 11.93 -1.81 8.08
N ALA A 135 10.84 -1.46 7.40
CA ALA A 135 10.03 -2.41 6.66
C ALA A 135 10.86 -3.15 5.60
N LEU A 136 11.63 -2.43 4.77
CA LEU A 136 12.46 -3.02 3.74
C LEU A 136 13.50 -3.98 4.32
N LYS A 137 14.21 -3.61 5.37
CA LYS A 137 15.17 -4.50 6.05
C LYS A 137 14.53 -5.81 6.50
N ASN A 138 13.39 -5.71 7.17
CA ASN A 138 12.66 -6.90 7.61
C ASN A 138 12.17 -7.75 6.43
N ILE A 139 11.64 -7.13 5.37
CA ILE A 139 11.14 -7.88 4.21
C ILE A 139 12.29 -8.63 3.51
N PHE A 140 13.41 -7.95 3.26
CA PHE A 140 14.55 -8.57 2.57
C PHE A 140 15.15 -9.73 3.37
N GLU A 141 15.15 -9.66 4.70
CA GLU A 141 15.64 -10.73 5.56
C GLU A 141 14.64 -11.88 5.68
N TYR A 142 13.36 -11.57 5.88
CA TYR A 142 12.37 -12.56 6.33
C TYR A 142 11.43 -13.05 5.23
N LEU A 143 11.25 -12.35 4.11
CA LEU A 143 10.39 -12.82 3.02
C LEU A 143 10.87 -14.15 2.42
N PRO A 144 12.18 -14.37 2.13
CA PRO A 144 12.65 -15.66 1.66
C PRO A 144 12.35 -16.78 2.67
N ARG A 145 12.56 -16.56 3.95
CA ARG A 145 12.27 -17.52 5.03
C ARG A 145 10.78 -17.83 5.14
N ALA A 146 9.93 -16.78 5.10
CA ALA A 146 8.48 -16.95 5.13
C ALA A 146 7.95 -17.68 3.90
N TYR A 147 8.57 -17.50 2.75
CA TYR A 147 8.24 -18.20 1.51
C TYR A 147 8.64 -19.67 1.57
N ASP A 148 9.87 -19.96 2.00
CA ASP A 148 10.41 -21.32 1.99
C ASP A 148 9.76 -22.21 3.03
N ASN A 149 9.60 -21.73 4.27
CA ASN A 149 9.17 -22.52 5.42
C ASN A 149 8.24 -21.76 6.38
N GLY A 150 7.45 -20.81 5.89
CA GLY A 150 6.65 -19.93 6.74
C GLY A 150 5.63 -20.64 7.65
N GLN A 151 5.21 -21.86 7.31
CA GLN A 151 4.32 -22.67 8.18
C GLN A 151 4.99 -23.11 9.48
N ASN A 152 6.32 -23.16 9.52
CA ASN A 152 7.10 -23.58 10.68
C ASN A 152 8.06 -22.48 11.17
N ASP A 153 7.95 -21.25 10.63
CA ASP A 153 8.78 -20.11 11.01
C ASP A 153 7.90 -18.94 11.49
N PRO A 154 7.42 -18.98 12.74
CA PRO A 154 6.58 -17.93 13.30
C PRO A 154 7.30 -16.59 13.36
N VAL A 155 8.64 -16.60 13.54
CA VAL A 155 9.45 -15.36 13.57
C VAL A 155 9.41 -14.68 12.22
N ALA A 156 9.61 -15.42 11.12
CA ALA A 156 9.53 -14.84 9.79
C ALA A 156 8.11 -14.30 9.49
N ARG A 157 7.07 -15.00 9.92
CA ARG A 157 5.68 -14.53 9.77
C ARG A 157 5.41 -13.25 10.56
N GLU A 158 5.86 -13.19 11.81
CA GLU A 158 5.73 -11.99 12.65
C GLU A 158 6.46 -10.79 12.03
N LYS A 159 7.71 -10.99 11.62
CA LYS A 159 8.51 -9.94 10.99
C LYS A 159 7.89 -9.44 9.70
N MET A 160 7.38 -10.33 8.87
CA MET A 160 6.67 -9.96 7.64
C MET A 160 5.37 -9.21 7.92
N ALA A 161 4.58 -9.63 8.91
CA ALA A 161 3.35 -8.95 9.31
C ALA A 161 3.65 -7.52 9.79
N ASN A 162 4.63 -7.37 10.68
CA ASN A 162 5.07 -6.07 11.19
C ASN A 162 5.60 -5.17 10.05
N ALA A 163 6.41 -5.73 9.15
CA ALA A 163 6.97 -4.99 8.02
C ALA A 163 5.87 -4.48 7.06
N ALA A 164 4.88 -5.31 6.74
CA ALA A 164 3.74 -4.90 5.92
C ALA A 164 2.94 -3.76 6.57
N THR A 165 2.72 -3.84 7.89
CA THR A 165 2.05 -2.78 8.65
C THR A 165 2.89 -1.49 8.67
N MET A 166 4.20 -1.58 8.89
CA MET A 166 5.10 -0.40 8.82
C MET A 166 5.09 0.24 7.44
N ALA A 167 5.18 -0.56 6.36
CA ALA A 167 5.05 -0.05 5.00
C ALA A 167 3.69 0.61 4.76
N GLY A 168 2.62 0.03 5.33
CA GLY A 168 1.27 0.58 5.34
C GLY A 168 1.21 1.97 5.98
N MET A 169 1.78 2.12 7.17
CA MET A 169 1.86 3.41 7.86
C MET A 169 2.69 4.44 7.08
N ALA A 170 3.78 4.00 6.45
CA ALA A 170 4.61 4.88 5.63
C ALA A 170 3.82 5.43 4.44
N PHE A 171 3.23 4.57 3.60
CA PHE A 171 2.53 5.05 2.41
C PHE A 171 1.17 5.71 2.72
N ALA A 172 0.53 5.39 3.82
CA ALA A 172 -0.68 6.09 4.25
C ALA A 172 -0.45 7.60 4.42
N ASN A 173 0.79 8.01 4.72
CA ASN A 173 1.18 9.40 4.91
C ASN A 173 2.01 9.96 3.74
N ALA A 174 2.87 9.16 3.12
CA ALA A 174 3.72 9.59 2.00
C ALA A 174 3.07 9.37 0.62
N PHE A 175 1.97 8.63 0.55
CA PHE A 175 1.34 8.14 -0.68
C PHE A 175 2.23 7.19 -1.49
N LEU A 176 1.71 6.79 -2.64
CA LEU A 176 2.34 5.86 -3.57
C LEU A 176 2.72 6.57 -4.87
N GLY A 177 3.44 5.88 -5.74
CA GLY A 177 3.94 6.40 -6.99
C GLY A 177 3.28 5.77 -8.22
N VAL A 178 4.03 5.82 -9.32
CA VAL A 178 3.55 5.38 -10.64
C VAL A 178 3.46 3.85 -10.74
N CYS A 179 4.25 3.10 -9.96
CA CYS A 179 4.20 1.63 -9.96
C CYS A 179 2.80 1.13 -9.59
N HIS A 180 2.25 1.57 -8.47
CA HIS A 180 0.89 1.21 -8.06
C HIS A 180 -0.17 1.70 -9.04
N SER A 181 0.00 2.90 -9.60
CA SER A 181 -0.94 3.43 -10.61
C SER A 181 -1.01 2.54 -11.86
N MET A 182 0.13 2.04 -12.34
CA MET A 182 0.22 1.12 -13.47
C MET A 182 -0.26 -0.29 -13.11
N ALA A 183 0.16 -0.80 -11.94
CA ALA A 183 -0.21 -2.14 -11.47
C ALA A 183 -1.73 -2.29 -11.28
N HIS A 184 -2.43 -1.25 -10.82
CA HIS A 184 -3.90 -1.26 -10.74
C HIS A 184 -4.55 -1.47 -12.11
N LYS A 185 -4.03 -0.82 -13.16
CA LYS A 185 -4.55 -0.99 -14.53
C LYS A 185 -4.20 -2.36 -15.09
N LEU A 186 -2.93 -2.77 -14.95
CA LEU A 186 -2.47 -4.07 -15.41
C LEU A 186 -3.27 -5.22 -14.75
N GLY A 187 -3.43 -5.14 -13.42
CA GLY A 187 -4.22 -6.10 -12.66
C GLY A 187 -5.70 -6.13 -13.05
N ALA A 188 -6.31 -4.97 -13.34
CA ALA A 188 -7.70 -4.89 -13.75
C ALA A 188 -7.94 -5.52 -15.14
N TYR A 189 -7.06 -5.22 -16.12
CA TYR A 189 -7.20 -5.72 -17.50
C TYR A 189 -6.84 -7.20 -17.64
N HIS A 190 -5.86 -7.70 -16.88
CA HIS A 190 -5.31 -9.03 -17.05
C HIS A 190 -5.62 -9.99 -15.88
N HIS A 191 -6.43 -9.54 -14.92
CA HIS A 191 -6.80 -10.32 -13.72
C HIS A 191 -5.58 -10.83 -12.93
N LEU A 192 -4.48 -10.07 -12.92
CA LEU A 192 -3.29 -10.43 -12.17
C LEU A 192 -3.47 -10.11 -10.68
N PRO A 193 -2.94 -10.96 -9.79
CA PRO A 193 -2.79 -10.59 -8.37
C PRO A 193 -2.00 -9.30 -8.24
N HIS A 194 -2.43 -8.42 -7.33
CA HIS A 194 -1.88 -7.06 -7.22
C HIS A 194 -0.36 -7.02 -7.02
N GLY A 195 0.16 -7.82 -6.08
CA GLY A 195 1.60 -7.88 -5.85
C GLY A 195 2.41 -8.46 -7.02
N VAL A 196 1.80 -9.34 -7.84
CA VAL A 196 2.43 -9.80 -9.10
C VAL A 196 2.50 -8.67 -10.11
N ALA A 197 1.44 -7.87 -10.23
CA ALA A 197 1.44 -6.70 -11.11
C ALA A 197 2.50 -5.68 -10.68
N ASN A 198 2.65 -5.42 -9.38
CA ASN A 198 3.72 -4.60 -8.84
C ASN A 198 5.11 -5.16 -9.16
N ALA A 199 5.32 -6.46 -8.95
CA ALA A 199 6.59 -7.12 -9.24
C ALA A 199 7.02 -6.99 -10.71
N LEU A 200 6.06 -7.01 -11.65
CA LEU A 200 6.32 -6.85 -13.08
C LEU A 200 6.69 -5.40 -13.48
N MET A 201 6.31 -4.42 -12.66
CA MET A 201 6.47 -3.00 -12.98
C MET A 201 7.60 -2.34 -12.22
N ILE A 202 7.95 -2.82 -11.02
CA ILE A 202 8.79 -2.07 -10.09
C ILE A 202 10.19 -1.79 -10.66
N ASP A 203 10.82 -2.73 -11.33
CA ASP A 203 12.17 -2.54 -11.88
C ASP A 203 12.21 -1.41 -12.91
N TYR A 204 11.25 -1.40 -13.84
CA TYR A 204 11.12 -0.33 -14.84
C TYR A 204 10.83 1.02 -14.21
N VAL A 205 10.03 1.04 -13.15
CA VAL A 205 9.70 2.28 -12.44
C VAL A 205 10.91 2.81 -11.67
N LEU A 206 11.69 1.95 -11.03
CA LEU A 206 12.91 2.36 -10.34
C LEU A 206 13.93 2.95 -11.33
N GLU A 207 14.15 2.30 -12.47
CA GLU A 207 15.03 2.79 -13.54
C GLU A 207 14.55 4.15 -14.09
N PHE A 208 13.26 4.26 -14.39
CA PHE A 208 12.66 5.50 -14.90
C PHE A 208 12.80 6.66 -13.89
N ASN A 209 12.53 6.39 -12.61
CA ASN A 209 12.60 7.40 -11.56
C ASN A 209 14.04 7.80 -11.22
N ALA A 210 15.01 6.91 -11.42
CA ALA A 210 16.44 7.18 -11.20
C ALA A 210 17.10 7.95 -12.33
N ALA A 211 16.41 8.09 -13.49
CA ALA A 211 16.94 8.81 -14.63
C ALA A 211 17.12 10.31 -14.33
N GLU A 212 18.04 10.95 -15.07
CA GLU A 212 18.21 12.41 -15.00
C GLU A 212 16.92 13.15 -15.38
N VAL A 213 16.62 14.20 -14.64
CA VAL A 213 15.44 15.03 -14.89
C VAL A 213 15.59 15.77 -16.22
N PRO A 214 14.69 15.59 -17.20
CA PRO A 214 14.73 16.35 -18.44
C PRO A 214 14.66 17.85 -18.18
N ALA A 215 15.39 18.65 -18.96
CA ALA A 215 15.47 20.11 -18.79
C ALA A 215 14.09 20.80 -18.75
N LYS A 216 13.12 20.31 -19.54
CA LYS A 216 11.74 20.83 -19.52
C LYS A 216 10.99 20.61 -18.20
N MET A 217 11.41 19.67 -17.38
CA MET A 217 10.82 19.40 -16.07
C MET A 217 11.35 20.35 -15.00
N GLY A 218 12.48 21.01 -15.22
CA GLY A 218 13.08 22.00 -14.33
C GLY A 218 12.27 23.29 -14.15
N THR A 219 11.13 23.44 -14.87
CA THR A 219 10.20 24.56 -14.63
C THR A 219 9.41 24.44 -13.33
N PHE A 220 9.38 23.25 -12.74
CA PHE A 220 8.70 23.01 -11.47
C PHE A 220 9.74 22.91 -10.34
N SER A 221 9.57 23.70 -9.27
CA SER A 221 10.54 23.79 -8.17
C SER A 221 10.83 22.44 -7.50
N GLN A 222 9.88 21.49 -7.51
CA GLN A 222 10.10 20.15 -6.97
C GLN A 222 11.16 19.34 -7.73
N TYR A 223 11.50 19.73 -8.97
CA TYR A 223 12.53 19.08 -9.79
C TYR A 223 13.88 19.81 -9.76
N ASP A 224 13.99 20.93 -9.07
CA ASP A 224 15.25 21.70 -8.93
C ASP A 224 16.34 20.85 -8.24
N TYR A 225 15.90 19.93 -7.37
CA TYR A 225 16.77 19.04 -6.61
C TYR A 225 16.27 17.61 -6.67
N PRO A 226 16.43 16.90 -7.80
CA PRO A 226 15.98 15.52 -7.94
C PRO A 226 16.73 14.63 -6.94
N LYS A 227 15.98 13.99 -6.04
CA LYS A 227 16.55 13.20 -4.94
C LYS A 227 16.37 11.69 -5.09
N THR A 228 15.62 11.23 -6.10
CA THR A 228 15.16 9.84 -6.18
C THR A 228 16.32 8.85 -6.30
N LEU A 229 17.31 9.11 -7.16
CA LEU A 229 18.49 8.25 -7.28
C LEU A 229 19.23 8.11 -5.94
N ARG A 230 19.44 9.24 -5.24
CA ARG A 230 20.06 9.23 -3.91
C ARG A 230 19.22 8.41 -2.91
N ARG A 231 17.90 8.57 -2.94
CA ARG A 231 17.00 7.82 -2.06
C ARG A 231 17.09 6.31 -2.30
N TYR A 232 17.20 5.88 -3.56
CA TYR A 232 17.40 4.47 -3.87
C TYR A 232 18.78 3.97 -3.46
N ALA A 233 19.82 4.80 -3.58
CA ALA A 233 21.15 4.46 -3.06
C ALA A 233 21.15 4.30 -1.52
N GLU A 234 20.45 5.19 -0.79
CA GLU A 234 20.25 5.08 0.66
C GLU A 234 19.55 3.75 1.05
N VAL A 235 18.55 3.33 0.26
CA VAL A 235 17.89 2.02 0.46
C VAL A 235 18.88 0.87 0.21
N ALA A 236 19.64 0.91 -0.91
CA ALA A 236 20.61 -0.12 -1.23
C ALA A 236 21.66 -0.25 -0.11
N GLU A 237 22.20 0.87 0.38
CA GLU A 237 23.13 0.90 1.51
C GLU A 237 22.51 0.29 2.78
N ALA A 238 21.27 0.67 3.10
CA ALA A 238 20.54 0.16 4.27
C ALA A 238 20.30 -1.36 4.20
N LEU A 239 20.22 -1.93 2.99
CA LEU A 239 20.07 -3.35 2.73
C LEU A 239 21.42 -4.09 2.58
N GLY A 240 22.56 -3.38 2.67
CA GLY A 240 23.90 -3.94 2.50
C GLY A 240 24.25 -4.30 1.05
N VAL A 241 23.56 -3.71 0.08
CA VAL A 241 23.83 -3.89 -1.35
C VAL A 241 24.76 -2.74 -1.78
N SER A 242 25.98 -3.11 -2.21
CA SER A 242 26.92 -2.13 -2.80
C SER A 242 26.47 -1.80 -4.23
N GLY A 243 26.26 -0.54 -4.53
CA GLY A 243 26.06 -0.03 -5.88
C GLY A 243 27.36 0.06 -6.68
#